data_0515849e680bb112560a1d7a6171e4e7
#
_entry.id   0515849e680bb112560a1d7a6171e4e7
#
_cell.length_a   1.000
_cell.length_b   1.000
_cell.length_c   1.000
_cell.angle_alpha   90.00
_cell.angle_beta   90.00
_cell.angle_gamma   90.00
#
_symmetry.space_group_name_H-M   'P 1'
#
loop_
_entity.id
_entity.type
_entity.pdbx_description
1 polymer ?
#
loop_
_entity_poly.entity_id
_entity_poly.type
_entity_poly.pdbx_seq_one_letter_code
_entity_poly.pdbx_strand_id
1 'polypeptide(L)'
;MKDSEKAKLIERIRSAAGLDDDDRATLIGMINERRSYGMVWEMQPEDAEERLRRHQPVLIEEPELAIKSDAPDAPRHIIIEGENLESLSALTFTHAGKIDIIYIDPPYNTGNKDFRYNDDYVDPDNDYRHSKWLSFMKRRLGLAKRLLSDDGVIFISISDIEYANLKVMCDSQELFGEGSYVTTLHVEMSATQGMKVRAAQNGTIVKNAEYILIYAKGGRKQIARNLLYDYRPDYDDHYSIYLRDGQRKSVREMFRAAYPDVRWRKMTDLYYQSPEFRRFVAENVDYIFADDKITGFDDITLTKGEIREVERDGKTYYIYHNGKRLRQLLPLKSSFGPCDDFDRSHGLRKIRGDWWKDFYKDMGNVSKEGDVVFENGKKPVRLIYQLLKMASRRDSTVLDFFAGSGTTLHALMQLNADDGGRRQCILCTNDENGICRDITYTRARNAIKGKGGPRGSLAANSLLFFRTELTDRRHSPAAMRSLAALATDMLRVRENTFDEQREFCGLRTNPLLIRCFGDGTRLTAVIYREEIIPKIAAAIAAHRPDCPITLYVFSPSENPWREQFGSVAGHVRLIAVPAVICNCYERVLPARNETNDNQA
;
A
#
# COMPACT_ATOMS: atom_id res chain seq x y z
N MET A 1 34.86 -11.63 -11.28
CA MET A 1 35.86 -12.57 -10.72
C MET A 1 35.11 -13.63 -9.95
N LYS A 2 35.39 -14.91 -10.16
CA LYS A 2 34.73 -15.99 -9.43
C LYS A 2 35.17 -15.96 -7.96
N ASP A 3 34.32 -16.39 -7.03
CA ASP A 3 34.64 -16.34 -5.60
C ASP A 3 35.93 -17.09 -5.23
N SER A 4 36.23 -18.18 -5.95
CA SER A 4 37.48 -18.94 -5.79
C SER A 4 38.73 -18.17 -6.26
N GLU A 5 38.62 -17.32 -7.28
CA GLU A 5 39.70 -16.46 -7.77
C GLU A 5 39.91 -15.27 -6.83
N LYS A 6 38.82 -14.76 -6.28
CA LYS A 6 38.81 -13.68 -5.30
C LYS A 6 39.54 -14.13 -4.01
N ALA A 7 39.20 -15.29 -3.51
CA ALA A 7 39.87 -15.86 -2.32
C ALA A 7 41.39 -16.06 -2.53
N LYS A 8 41.79 -16.60 -3.69
CA LYS A 8 43.21 -16.74 -4.05
C LYS A 8 43.96 -15.42 -4.17
N LEU A 9 43.28 -14.37 -4.68
CA LEU A 9 43.89 -13.06 -4.80
C LEU A 9 44.07 -12.38 -3.44
N ILE A 10 43.08 -12.51 -2.54
CA ILE A 10 43.17 -12.02 -1.16
C ILE A 10 44.32 -12.70 -0.42
N GLU A 11 44.50 -14.00 -0.59
CA GLU A 11 45.56 -14.74 0.07
C GLU A 11 46.97 -14.33 -0.43
N ARG A 12 47.08 -14.05 -1.74
CA ARG A 12 48.31 -13.49 -2.32
C ARG A 12 48.63 -12.09 -1.80
N ILE A 13 47.64 -11.23 -1.59
CA ILE A 13 47.84 -9.89 -1.01
C ILE A 13 48.27 -10.00 0.44
N ARG A 14 47.69 -10.91 1.23
CA ARG A 14 48.09 -11.16 2.61
C ARG A 14 49.54 -11.63 2.74
N SER A 15 50.02 -12.41 1.76
CA SER A 15 51.38 -12.94 1.77
C SER A 15 52.40 -12.10 0.97
N ALA A 16 51.99 -11.00 0.34
CA ALA A 16 52.88 -10.16 -0.45
C ALA A 16 53.92 -9.43 0.45
N ALA A 17 55.17 -9.57 0.13
CA ALA A 17 56.25 -8.79 0.78
C ALA A 17 56.27 -7.37 0.24
N GLY A 18 56.46 -6.37 1.13
CA GLY A 18 56.57 -4.96 0.74
C GLY A 18 55.27 -4.15 0.81
N LEU A 19 54.15 -4.74 1.21
CA LEU A 19 52.94 -4.02 1.56
C LEU A 19 52.88 -3.85 3.09
N ASP A 20 52.53 -2.66 3.57
CA ASP A 20 52.19 -2.47 4.97
C ASP A 20 50.75 -2.98 5.27
N ASP A 21 50.36 -2.96 6.53
CA ASP A 21 49.08 -3.52 6.95
C ASP A 21 47.89 -2.66 6.48
N ASP A 22 48.05 -1.35 6.31
CA ASP A 22 47.03 -0.44 5.82
C ASP A 22 46.83 -0.58 4.31
N ASP A 23 47.94 -0.72 3.56
CA ASP A 23 47.86 -1.03 2.11
C ASP A 23 47.21 -2.38 1.86
N ARG A 24 47.51 -3.40 2.68
CA ARG A 24 46.85 -4.71 2.58
C ARG A 24 45.36 -4.63 2.85
N ALA A 25 44.98 -3.92 3.92
CA ALA A 25 43.56 -3.72 4.29
C ALA A 25 42.81 -2.99 3.16
N THR A 26 43.42 -1.94 2.60
CA THR A 26 42.85 -1.16 1.50
C THR A 26 42.67 -2.00 0.25
N LEU A 27 43.67 -2.75 -0.18
CA LEU A 27 43.59 -3.63 -1.36
C LEU A 27 42.58 -4.76 -1.19
N ILE A 28 42.52 -5.36 0.00
CA ILE A 28 41.51 -6.39 0.33
C ILE A 28 40.11 -5.75 0.35
N GLY A 29 39.97 -4.53 0.87
CA GLY A 29 38.74 -3.74 0.82
C GLY A 29 38.25 -3.56 -0.62
N MET A 30 39.11 -3.06 -1.52
CA MET A 30 38.82 -2.85 -2.94
C MET A 30 38.40 -4.16 -3.66
N ILE A 31 39.01 -5.30 -3.31
CA ILE A 31 38.63 -6.61 -3.85
C ILE A 31 37.30 -7.08 -3.28
N ASN A 32 37.02 -6.74 -2.02
CA ASN A 32 35.77 -7.11 -1.36
C ASN A 32 34.62 -6.19 -1.75
N GLU A 33 34.90 -5.01 -2.27
CA GLU A 33 33.87 -4.18 -2.88
C GLU A 33 33.16 -4.99 -3.98
N ARG A 34 31.87 -5.21 -3.78
CA ARG A 34 31.02 -5.78 -4.83
C ARG A 34 30.91 -4.75 -5.94
N ARG A 35 31.63 -4.95 -7.03
CA ARG A 35 31.34 -4.21 -8.26
C ARG A 35 29.94 -4.61 -8.70
N SER A 36 28.98 -3.73 -8.51
CA SER A 36 27.66 -3.87 -9.11
C SER A 36 27.84 -3.72 -10.62
N TYR A 37 27.41 -4.74 -11.38
CA TYR A 37 27.24 -4.60 -12.81
C TYR A 37 25.96 -3.79 -13.04
N GLY A 38 26.06 -2.70 -13.80
CA GLY A 38 24.93 -1.82 -14.06
C GLY A 38 25.23 -0.36 -13.73
N MET A 39 24.19 0.48 -13.73
CA MET A 39 24.32 1.88 -13.35
C MET A 39 24.56 2.00 -11.85
N VAL A 40 25.59 2.72 -11.46
CA VAL A 40 25.93 3.05 -10.08
C VAL A 40 25.65 4.52 -9.86
N TRP A 41 24.79 4.83 -8.91
CA TRP A 41 24.46 6.21 -8.53
C TRP A 41 25.33 6.62 -7.34
N GLU A 42 25.87 7.83 -7.41
CA GLU A 42 26.59 8.41 -6.28
C GLU A 42 25.59 8.72 -5.15
N MET A 43 25.80 8.08 -3.99
CA MET A 43 24.95 8.30 -2.83
C MET A 43 25.30 9.63 -2.17
N GLN A 44 24.31 10.51 -2.10
CA GLN A 44 24.46 11.80 -1.43
C GLN A 44 24.06 11.69 0.06
N PRO A 45 24.77 12.37 0.98
CA PRO A 45 24.39 12.39 2.40
C PRO A 45 23.07 13.13 2.59
N GLU A 46 22.29 12.70 3.58
CA GLU A 46 20.99 13.30 3.93
C GLU A 46 20.94 13.57 5.43
N ASP A 47 20.56 14.79 5.82
CA ASP A 47 20.54 15.23 7.21
C ASP A 47 19.61 14.40 8.09
N ALA A 48 18.48 13.94 7.54
CA ALA A 48 17.57 13.05 8.24
C ALA A 48 18.25 11.71 8.60
N GLU A 49 19.08 11.15 7.71
CA GLU A 49 19.85 9.94 8.01
C GLU A 49 20.88 10.18 9.11
N GLU A 50 21.59 11.31 9.07
CA GLU A 50 22.58 11.67 10.12
C GLU A 50 21.90 11.89 11.47
N ARG A 51 20.71 12.51 11.50
CA ARG A 51 19.92 12.62 12.73
C ARG A 51 19.55 11.24 13.29
N LEU A 52 19.11 10.31 12.44
CA LEU A 52 18.74 8.96 12.85
C LEU A 52 19.92 8.08 13.30
N ARG A 53 21.15 8.41 12.92
CA ARG A 53 22.36 7.75 13.45
C ARG A 53 22.61 8.12 14.92
N ARG A 54 22.21 9.31 15.35
CA ARG A 54 22.42 9.83 16.72
C ARG A 54 21.19 9.70 17.60
N HIS A 55 20.02 9.71 17.00
CA HIS A 55 18.72 9.69 17.68
C HIS A 55 17.85 8.54 17.15
N GLN A 56 16.89 8.16 17.95
CA GLN A 56 15.86 7.19 17.54
C GLN A 56 14.48 7.84 17.61
N PRO A 57 13.65 7.67 16.56
CA PRO A 57 12.33 8.27 16.52
C PRO A 57 11.34 7.47 17.38
N VAL A 58 10.49 8.18 18.09
CA VAL A 58 9.33 7.63 18.79
C VAL A 58 8.06 8.31 18.30
N LEU A 59 6.93 7.62 18.40
CA LEU A 59 5.61 8.16 18.07
C LEU A 59 4.93 8.58 19.37
N ILE A 60 4.51 9.82 19.44
CA ILE A 60 3.77 10.42 20.56
C ILE A 60 2.37 10.75 20.07
N GLU A 61 1.34 10.22 20.75
CA GLU A 61 -0.04 10.53 20.43
C GLU A 61 -0.40 11.97 20.80
N GLU A 62 -1.18 12.64 19.95
CA GLU A 62 -1.88 13.91 20.25
C GLU A 62 -3.38 13.62 20.40
N PRO A 63 -3.86 13.29 21.62
CA PRO A 63 -5.22 12.82 21.84
C PRO A 63 -6.31 13.84 21.47
N GLU A 64 -5.99 15.13 21.51
CA GLU A 64 -6.89 16.23 21.13
C GLU A 64 -7.23 16.24 19.63
N LEU A 65 -6.39 15.64 18.80
CA LEU A 65 -6.62 15.47 17.36
C LEU A 65 -7.26 14.11 17.03
N ALA A 66 -7.43 13.22 18.01
CA ALA A 66 -8.07 11.94 17.78
C ALA A 66 -9.57 12.10 17.50
N ILE A 67 -10.09 11.30 16.60
CA ILE A 67 -11.53 11.21 16.28
C ILE A 67 -11.97 9.80 16.56
N LYS A 68 -12.86 9.64 17.53
CA LYS A 68 -13.47 8.35 17.87
C LYS A 68 -14.81 8.19 17.15
N SER A 69 -15.04 7.02 16.58
CA SER A 69 -16.33 6.61 16.06
C SER A 69 -17.13 5.90 17.13
N ASP A 70 -18.45 6.07 17.12
CA ASP A 70 -19.37 5.35 17.99
C ASP A 70 -19.60 3.89 17.52
N ALA A 71 -19.17 3.55 16.29
CA ALA A 71 -19.27 2.19 15.78
C ALA A 71 -18.23 1.29 16.49
N PRO A 72 -18.65 0.16 17.12
CA PRO A 72 -17.77 -0.64 17.98
C PRO A 72 -16.57 -1.23 17.26
N ASP A 73 -16.71 -1.50 15.98
CA ASP A 73 -15.69 -2.14 15.15
C ASP A 73 -15.10 -1.18 14.08
N ALA A 74 -15.20 0.13 14.31
CA ALA A 74 -14.67 1.12 13.39
C ALA A 74 -13.17 0.93 13.17
N PRO A 75 -12.69 0.87 11.91
CA PRO A 75 -11.26 0.84 11.64
C PRO A 75 -10.59 2.10 12.20
N ARG A 76 -9.41 1.90 12.79
CA ARG A 76 -8.61 2.99 13.36
C ARG A 76 -7.50 3.36 12.39
N HIS A 77 -7.61 4.52 11.79
CA HIS A 77 -6.59 5.08 10.90
C HIS A 77 -5.58 5.88 11.71
N ILE A 78 -4.38 6.04 11.16
CA ILE A 78 -3.28 6.74 11.82
C ILE A 78 -2.74 7.82 10.88
N ILE A 79 -2.58 9.04 11.40
CA ILE A 79 -1.77 10.10 10.78
C ILE A 79 -0.53 10.28 11.65
N ILE A 80 0.64 10.31 11.01
CA ILE A 80 1.93 10.57 11.64
C ILE A 80 2.49 11.87 11.06
N GLU A 81 2.59 12.89 11.89
CA GLU A 81 3.29 14.12 11.58
C GLU A 81 4.78 13.94 11.83
N GLY A 82 5.58 14.07 10.79
CA GLY A 82 7.03 13.98 10.89
C GLY A 82 7.70 13.79 9.53
N GLU A 83 9.02 13.92 9.54
CA GLU A 83 9.82 13.58 8.37
C GLU A 83 9.63 12.10 8.01
N ASN A 84 9.43 11.80 6.72
CA ASN A 84 9.01 10.47 6.31
C ASN A 84 10.04 9.37 6.59
N LEU A 85 11.36 9.65 6.54
CA LEU A 85 12.40 8.68 6.89
C LEU A 85 12.37 8.36 8.40
N GLU A 86 12.10 9.35 9.25
CA GLU A 86 11.93 9.20 10.70
C GLU A 86 10.65 8.41 11.02
N SER A 87 9.54 8.77 10.38
CA SER A 87 8.25 8.06 10.52
C SER A 87 8.35 6.60 10.07
N LEU A 88 8.99 6.33 8.92
CA LEU A 88 9.23 4.97 8.43
C LEU A 88 10.12 4.17 9.37
N SER A 89 11.14 4.81 9.97
CA SER A 89 12.00 4.18 10.95
C SER A 89 11.21 3.75 12.20
N ALA A 90 10.35 4.63 12.74
CA ALA A 90 9.45 4.30 13.83
C ALA A 90 8.48 3.16 13.48
N LEU A 91 7.92 3.19 12.25
CA LEU A 91 7.04 2.14 11.76
C LEU A 91 7.75 0.79 11.61
N THR A 92 9.06 0.72 11.40
CA THR A 92 9.77 -0.58 11.38
C THR A 92 9.69 -1.31 12.72
N PHE A 93 9.56 -0.59 13.82
CA PHE A 93 9.33 -1.20 15.13
C PHE A 93 7.89 -1.71 15.29
N THR A 94 6.89 -0.98 14.78
CA THR A 94 5.47 -1.28 15.00
C THR A 94 4.87 -2.19 13.92
N HIS A 95 5.26 -2.01 12.66
CA HIS A 95 4.61 -2.59 11.48
C HIS A 95 5.54 -3.36 10.55
N ALA A 96 6.75 -3.78 10.98
CA ALA A 96 7.59 -4.62 10.12
C ALA A 96 6.84 -5.88 9.64
N GLY A 97 6.78 -6.06 8.32
CA GLY A 97 6.11 -7.20 7.69
C GLY A 97 4.58 -7.23 7.82
N LYS A 98 3.93 -6.10 8.17
CA LYS A 98 2.48 -6.03 8.40
C LYS A 98 1.71 -5.20 7.38
N ILE A 99 2.39 -4.46 6.50
CA ILE A 99 1.75 -3.58 5.52
C ILE A 99 1.43 -4.38 4.26
N ASP A 100 0.17 -4.45 3.91
CA ASP A 100 -0.29 -5.17 2.71
C ASP A 100 -0.12 -4.34 1.44
N ILE A 101 -0.37 -3.04 1.52
CA ILE A 101 -0.31 -2.13 0.38
C ILE A 101 0.43 -0.87 0.79
N ILE A 102 1.39 -0.47 -0.03
CA ILE A 102 1.98 0.86 0.02
C ILE A 102 1.57 1.57 -1.27
N TYR A 103 1.00 2.77 -1.15
CA TYR A 103 0.85 3.70 -2.25
C TYR A 103 1.65 4.96 -1.92
N ILE A 104 2.43 5.46 -2.87
CA ILE A 104 3.15 6.70 -2.73
C ILE A 104 3.12 7.55 -4.00
N ASP A 105 3.10 8.85 -3.77
CA ASP A 105 3.21 9.89 -4.79
C ASP A 105 4.37 10.82 -4.42
N PRO A 106 5.64 10.38 -4.64
CA PRO A 106 6.81 11.15 -4.25
C PRO A 106 6.97 12.41 -5.12
N PRO A 107 7.78 13.40 -4.73
CA PRO A 107 8.12 14.52 -5.60
C PRO A 107 8.76 14.02 -6.89
N TYR A 108 8.36 14.59 -8.05
CA TYR A 108 8.75 14.09 -9.37
C TYR A 108 10.08 14.64 -9.89
N ASN A 109 10.72 15.50 -9.12
CA ASN A 109 12.01 16.14 -9.46
C ASN A 109 11.93 16.92 -10.79
N THR A 110 10.83 17.64 -11.00
CA THR A 110 10.57 18.37 -12.26
C THR A 110 11.41 19.65 -12.39
N GLY A 111 12.00 20.11 -11.29
CA GLY A 111 12.71 21.37 -11.21
C GLY A 111 11.80 22.58 -10.90
N ASN A 112 10.49 22.39 -10.76
CA ASN A 112 9.52 23.43 -10.44
C ASN A 112 9.34 23.63 -8.93
N LYS A 113 10.42 23.54 -8.15
CA LYS A 113 10.39 23.61 -6.67
C LYS A 113 9.49 22.53 -6.05
N ASP A 114 9.45 21.36 -6.66
CA ASP A 114 8.68 20.21 -6.21
C ASP A 114 9.50 19.20 -5.39
N PHE A 115 10.84 19.39 -5.32
CA PHE A 115 11.74 18.51 -4.58
C PHE A 115 12.76 19.31 -3.75
N ARG A 116 12.83 18.98 -2.45
CA ARG A 116 13.84 19.49 -1.52
C ARG A 116 14.77 18.35 -1.09
N TYR A 117 16.03 18.73 -0.90
CA TYR A 117 17.05 17.85 -0.36
C TYR A 117 17.88 18.63 0.68
N ASN A 118 17.89 18.17 1.94
CA ASN A 118 18.48 18.90 3.08
C ASN A 118 17.93 20.34 3.16
N ASP A 119 16.59 20.47 3.15
CA ASP A 119 15.82 21.71 3.23
C ASP A 119 15.94 22.68 2.04
N ASP A 120 16.84 22.43 1.11
CA ASP A 120 17.02 23.25 -0.09
C ASP A 120 16.30 22.68 -1.31
N TYR A 121 15.66 23.55 -2.10
CA TYR A 121 15.12 23.15 -3.41
C TYR A 121 16.25 22.74 -4.35
N VAL A 122 16.09 21.59 -4.98
CA VAL A 122 17.06 21.11 -5.97
C VAL A 122 16.83 21.83 -7.28
N ASP A 123 17.86 22.57 -7.73
CA ASP A 123 17.85 23.32 -8.97
C ASP A 123 17.75 22.36 -10.18
N PRO A 124 16.95 22.68 -11.22
CA PRO A 124 16.91 21.91 -12.48
C PRO A 124 18.27 21.73 -13.15
N ASP A 125 19.15 22.71 -13.01
CA ASP A 125 20.50 22.71 -13.61
C ASP A 125 21.56 22.04 -12.71
N ASN A 126 21.16 21.46 -11.56
CA ASN A 126 22.06 20.76 -10.67
C ASN A 126 22.48 19.41 -11.27
N ASP A 127 23.77 19.21 -11.54
CA ASP A 127 24.33 17.98 -12.14
C ASP A 127 24.01 16.71 -11.33
N TYR A 128 23.82 16.84 -10.01
CA TYR A 128 23.52 15.75 -9.09
C TYR A 128 22.03 15.59 -8.76
N ARG A 129 21.13 16.30 -9.43
CA ARG A 129 19.70 16.28 -9.09
C ARG A 129 19.10 14.88 -9.08
N HIS A 130 19.44 14.06 -10.07
CA HIS A 130 18.99 12.67 -10.15
C HIS A 130 19.61 11.79 -9.05
N SER A 131 20.91 11.96 -8.77
CA SER A 131 21.58 11.23 -7.69
C SER A 131 21.04 11.59 -6.31
N LYS A 132 20.73 12.88 -6.05
CA LYS A 132 20.07 13.34 -4.81
C LYS A 132 18.70 12.70 -4.67
N TRP A 133 17.89 12.76 -5.71
CA TRP A 133 16.55 12.18 -5.70
C TRP A 133 16.57 10.66 -5.52
N LEU A 134 17.46 9.96 -6.19
CA LEU A 134 17.64 8.52 -6.03
C LEU A 134 18.13 8.15 -4.63
N SER A 135 19.05 8.92 -4.06
CA SER A 135 19.52 8.73 -2.68
C SER A 135 18.37 8.87 -1.67
N PHE A 136 17.57 9.93 -1.82
CA PHE A 136 16.37 10.18 -1.04
C PHE A 136 15.36 9.02 -1.13
N MET A 137 15.04 8.58 -2.34
CA MET A 137 14.09 7.49 -2.56
C MET A 137 14.61 6.13 -2.11
N LYS A 138 15.89 5.81 -2.33
CA LYS A 138 16.49 4.51 -1.98
C LYS A 138 16.37 4.22 -0.48
N ARG A 139 16.63 5.21 0.37
CA ARG A 139 16.53 5.06 1.83
C ARG A 139 15.09 4.73 2.25
N ARG A 140 14.13 5.48 1.75
CA ARG A 140 12.70 5.33 2.06
C ARG A 140 12.13 4.02 1.53
N LEU A 141 12.45 3.67 0.29
CA LEU A 141 12.01 2.41 -0.32
C LEU A 141 12.64 1.18 0.36
N GLY A 142 13.88 1.29 0.87
CA GLY A 142 14.51 0.25 1.68
C GLY A 142 13.75 -0.04 2.98
N LEU A 143 13.27 1.00 3.67
CA LEU A 143 12.40 0.84 4.84
C LEU A 143 11.00 0.34 4.45
N ALA A 144 10.43 0.88 3.39
CA ALA A 144 9.14 0.46 2.86
C ALA A 144 9.11 -1.06 2.55
N LYS A 145 10.17 -1.59 1.93
CA LYS A 145 10.32 -3.04 1.70
C LYS A 145 10.26 -3.86 2.98
N ARG A 146 10.84 -3.36 4.09
CA ARG A 146 10.81 -4.04 5.40
C ARG A 146 9.42 -4.02 6.02
N LEU A 147 8.64 -2.97 5.76
CA LEU A 147 7.27 -2.83 6.26
C LEU A 147 6.29 -3.73 5.53
N LEU A 148 6.50 -3.99 4.23
CA LEU A 148 5.62 -4.85 3.44
C LEU A 148 5.54 -6.26 4.01
N SER A 149 4.33 -6.79 4.09
CA SER A 149 4.04 -8.21 4.31
C SER A 149 4.61 -9.06 3.17
N ASP A 150 4.69 -10.37 3.33
CA ASP A 150 5.27 -11.23 2.30
C ASP A 150 4.44 -11.23 1.00
N ASP A 151 3.13 -10.98 1.11
CA ASP A 151 2.20 -10.75 -0.01
C ASP A 151 2.05 -9.27 -0.39
N GLY A 152 2.82 -8.39 0.22
CA GLY A 152 2.65 -6.95 0.14
C GLY A 152 3.04 -6.39 -1.24
N VAL A 153 2.35 -5.31 -1.62
CA VAL A 153 2.49 -4.64 -2.92
C VAL A 153 2.74 -3.15 -2.72
N ILE A 154 3.65 -2.58 -3.50
CA ILE A 154 3.87 -1.14 -3.56
C ILE A 154 3.51 -0.57 -4.92
N PHE A 155 2.78 0.54 -4.91
CA PHE A 155 2.42 1.38 -6.06
C PHE A 155 3.16 2.70 -5.93
N ILE A 156 3.94 3.07 -6.94
CA ILE A 156 4.76 4.28 -6.94
C ILE A 156 4.36 5.13 -8.14
N SER A 157 3.66 6.23 -7.89
CA SER A 157 3.37 7.23 -8.92
C SER A 157 4.63 7.98 -9.31
N ILE A 158 4.82 8.23 -10.60
CA ILE A 158 5.99 8.97 -11.11
C ILE A 158 5.72 9.56 -12.50
N SER A 159 6.40 10.65 -12.84
CA SER A 159 6.46 11.18 -14.19
C SER A 159 7.57 10.50 -15.01
N ASP A 160 7.62 10.81 -16.31
CA ASP A 160 8.66 10.35 -17.22
C ASP A 160 10.08 10.80 -16.86
N ILE A 161 10.22 11.87 -16.05
CA ILE A 161 11.53 12.45 -15.67
C ILE A 161 12.39 11.45 -14.89
N GLU A 162 11.79 10.83 -13.87
CA GLU A 162 12.52 9.87 -13.01
C GLU A 162 12.06 8.42 -13.19
N TYR A 163 11.14 8.15 -14.11
CA TYR A 163 10.61 6.80 -14.34
C TYR A 163 11.71 5.76 -14.58
N ALA A 164 12.61 6.04 -15.53
CA ALA A 164 13.67 5.09 -15.88
C ALA A 164 14.65 4.87 -14.72
N ASN A 165 15.07 5.96 -14.05
CA ASN A 165 15.98 5.93 -12.91
C ASN A 165 15.38 5.15 -11.74
N LEU A 166 14.13 5.43 -11.40
CA LEU A 166 13.37 4.73 -10.36
C LEU A 166 13.22 3.24 -10.68
N LYS A 167 12.87 2.91 -11.94
CA LYS A 167 12.71 1.52 -12.39
C LYS A 167 14.01 0.72 -12.21
N VAL A 168 15.13 1.25 -12.69
CA VAL A 168 16.46 0.62 -12.58
C VAL A 168 16.85 0.44 -11.10
N MET A 169 16.60 1.45 -10.27
CA MET A 169 16.89 1.39 -8.84
C MET A 169 16.04 0.32 -8.14
N CYS A 170 14.73 0.28 -8.42
CA CYS A 170 13.82 -0.70 -7.82
C CYS A 170 14.10 -2.14 -8.27
N ASP A 171 14.58 -2.35 -9.50
CA ASP A 171 14.99 -3.66 -10.03
C ASP A 171 16.27 -4.18 -9.38
N SER A 172 17.02 -3.33 -8.69
CA SER A 172 18.23 -3.77 -8.00
C SER A 172 17.92 -4.80 -6.89
N GLN A 173 18.85 -5.76 -6.67
CA GLN A 173 18.71 -6.76 -5.62
C GLN A 173 18.69 -6.16 -4.20
N GLU A 174 19.25 -4.98 -4.03
CA GLU A 174 19.22 -4.24 -2.76
C GLU A 174 17.82 -3.78 -2.39
N LEU A 175 16.99 -3.44 -3.39
CA LEU A 175 15.58 -3.08 -3.21
C LEU A 175 14.67 -4.28 -3.52
N PHE A 176 13.85 -4.20 -4.54
CA PHE A 176 12.84 -5.22 -4.80
C PHE A 176 13.35 -6.37 -5.67
N GLY A 177 14.26 -6.08 -6.61
CA GLY A 177 14.74 -7.01 -7.63
C GLY A 177 13.79 -7.14 -8.82
N GLU A 178 14.32 -7.45 -10.02
CA GLU A 178 13.53 -7.60 -11.26
C GLU A 178 12.38 -8.62 -11.11
N GLY A 179 12.62 -9.69 -10.34
CA GLY A 179 11.60 -10.72 -10.08
C GLY A 179 10.34 -10.20 -9.41
N SER A 180 10.43 -9.08 -8.69
CA SER A 180 9.33 -8.46 -7.96
C SER A 180 8.54 -7.44 -8.79
N TYR A 181 9.05 -7.01 -9.94
CA TYR A 181 8.32 -6.12 -10.84
C TYR A 181 7.08 -6.79 -11.40
N VAL A 182 5.91 -6.16 -11.23
CA VAL A 182 4.61 -6.66 -11.73
C VAL A 182 4.32 -6.06 -13.09
N THR A 183 4.12 -4.77 -13.15
CA THR A 183 3.85 -3.97 -14.36
C THR A 183 3.97 -2.48 -14.07
N THR A 184 3.82 -1.67 -15.10
CA THR A 184 3.60 -0.23 -15.00
C THR A 184 2.22 0.12 -15.53
N LEU A 185 1.42 0.83 -14.73
CA LEU A 185 0.17 1.41 -15.22
C LEU A 185 0.46 2.73 -15.92
N HIS A 186 -0.16 2.94 -17.06
CA HIS A 186 -0.18 4.19 -17.81
C HIS A 186 -1.50 4.89 -17.52
N VAL A 187 -1.46 5.98 -16.74
CA VAL A 187 -2.64 6.67 -16.27
C VAL A 187 -2.82 7.97 -17.03
N GLU A 188 -3.92 8.10 -17.75
CA GLU A 188 -4.25 9.31 -18.51
C GLU A 188 -4.71 10.43 -17.57
N MET A 189 -3.74 11.24 -17.11
CA MET A 189 -3.94 12.33 -16.16
C MET A 189 -4.22 13.68 -16.82
N SER A 190 -4.04 13.78 -18.14
CA SER A 190 -4.34 14.99 -18.91
C SER A 190 -4.79 14.64 -20.32
N ALA A 191 -5.49 15.56 -20.94
CA ALA A 191 -5.90 15.46 -22.34
C ALA A 191 -5.33 16.61 -23.17
N THR A 192 -5.22 16.40 -24.48
CA THR A 192 -4.82 17.45 -25.42
C THR A 192 -5.99 18.41 -25.62
N GLN A 193 -6.21 19.29 -24.67
CA GLN A 193 -7.30 20.28 -24.62
C GLN A 193 -6.78 21.66 -24.19
N GLY A 194 -7.56 22.72 -24.47
CA GLY A 194 -7.20 24.08 -24.06
C GLY A 194 -5.84 24.54 -24.59
N MET A 195 -4.98 25.05 -23.72
CA MET A 195 -3.62 25.54 -24.12
C MET A 195 -2.74 24.45 -24.71
N LYS A 196 -2.93 23.18 -24.36
CA LYS A 196 -2.17 22.05 -24.89
C LYS A 196 -2.42 21.82 -26.38
N VAL A 197 -3.60 22.18 -26.90
CA VAL A 197 -3.90 22.14 -28.34
C VAL A 197 -2.95 23.03 -29.13
N ARG A 198 -2.69 24.24 -28.65
CA ARG A 198 -1.75 25.18 -29.28
C ARG A 198 -0.32 24.65 -29.28
N ALA A 199 0.10 24.05 -28.18
CA ALA A 199 1.42 23.40 -28.12
C ALA A 199 1.55 22.26 -29.13
N ALA A 200 0.51 21.42 -29.25
CA ALA A 200 0.48 20.32 -30.25
C ALA A 200 0.50 20.86 -31.70
N GLN A 201 -0.27 21.93 -31.97
CA GLN A 201 -0.26 22.59 -33.30
C GLN A 201 1.09 23.19 -33.63
N ASN A 202 1.88 23.59 -32.63
CA ASN A 202 3.25 24.08 -32.80
C ASN A 202 4.30 22.95 -32.85
N GLY A 203 3.88 21.69 -32.96
CA GLY A 203 4.75 20.54 -33.13
C GLY A 203 5.19 19.83 -31.83
N THR A 204 4.67 20.25 -30.67
CA THR A 204 4.99 19.59 -29.40
C THR A 204 4.16 18.33 -29.22
N ILE A 205 4.80 17.19 -28.90
CA ILE A 205 4.08 15.98 -28.46
C ILE A 205 3.61 16.19 -27.02
N VAL A 206 2.30 16.29 -26.84
CA VAL A 206 1.68 16.53 -25.52
C VAL A 206 1.74 15.27 -24.68
N LYS A 207 2.28 15.39 -23.48
CA LYS A 207 2.27 14.32 -22.47
C LYS A 207 0.90 14.23 -21.82
N ASN A 208 0.25 13.09 -21.95
CA ASN A 208 -1.08 12.84 -21.37
C ASN A 208 -1.05 11.82 -20.24
N ALA A 209 -0.02 10.97 -20.15
CA ALA A 209 0.07 9.92 -19.15
C ALA A 209 1.10 10.23 -18.06
N GLU A 210 0.79 9.78 -16.85
CA GLU A 210 1.72 9.52 -15.75
C GLU A 210 1.83 8.02 -15.54
N TYR A 211 2.80 7.59 -14.76
CA TYR A 211 3.10 6.18 -14.56
C TYR A 211 2.89 5.76 -13.12
N ILE A 212 2.45 4.51 -12.90
CA ILE A 212 2.47 3.88 -11.59
C ILE A 212 3.25 2.58 -11.71
N LEU A 213 4.45 2.57 -11.14
CA LEU A 213 5.28 1.37 -11.03
C LEU A 213 4.73 0.46 -9.94
N ILE A 214 4.64 -0.85 -10.22
CA ILE A 214 4.11 -1.83 -9.29
C ILE A 214 5.15 -2.91 -9.00
N TYR A 215 5.48 -3.07 -7.73
CA TYR A 215 6.33 -4.14 -7.22
C TYR A 215 5.61 -4.95 -6.16
N ALA A 216 5.76 -6.28 -6.19
CA ALA A 216 5.22 -7.19 -5.19
C ALA A 216 6.36 -7.90 -4.46
N LYS A 217 6.41 -7.79 -3.14
CA LYS A 217 7.38 -8.52 -2.32
C LYS A 217 7.22 -10.02 -2.55
N GLY A 218 8.32 -10.74 -2.67
CA GLY A 218 8.29 -12.19 -2.97
C GLY A 218 8.05 -12.56 -4.43
N GLY A 219 7.97 -11.60 -5.36
CA GLY A 219 7.90 -11.85 -6.82
C GLY A 219 6.54 -12.30 -7.34
N ARG A 220 5.47 -12.19 -6.55
CA ARG A 220 4.12 -12.56 -6.96
C ARG A 220 3.59 -11.60 -8.02
N LYS A 221 3.16 -12.13 -9.18
CA LYS A 221 2.58 -11.32 -10.27
C LYS A 221 1.05 -11.14 -10.15
N GLN A 222 0.35 -12.04 -9.50
CA GLN A 222 -1.11 -12.03 -9.33
C GLN A 222 -1.50 -11.17 -8.13
N ILE A 223 -1.49 -9.86 -8.31
CA ILE A 223 -1.82 -8.87 -7.28
C ILE A 223 -3.30 -8.46 -7.30
N ALA A 224 -3.96 -8.58 -8.44
CA ALA A 224 -5.38 -8.20 -8.58
C ALA A 224 -6.26 -9.22 -7.85
N ARG A 225 -6.82 -8.81 -6.72
CA ARG A 225 -7.79 -9.58 -5.93
C ARG A 225 -9.21 -9.38 -6.45
N ASN A 226 -9.48 -8.18 -6.97
CA ASN A 226 -10.72 -7.83 -7.63
C ASN A 226 -10.41 -7.28 -9.02
N LEU A 227 -11.11 -7.79 -10.03
CA LEU A 227 -10.96 -7.29 -11.39
C LEU A 227 -11.64 -5.93 -11.53
N LEU A 228 -10.99 -5.03 -12.25
CA LEU A 228 -11.59 -3.79 -12.71
C LEU A 228 -12.08 -3.96 -14.14
N TYR A 229 -13.16 -3.30 -14.46
CA TYR A 229 -13.80 -3.43 -15.75
C TYR A 229 -13.99 -2.08 -16.44
N ASP A 230 -13.58 -2.00 -17.69
CA ASP A 230 -13.91 -0.89 -18.58
C ASP A 230 -15.24 -1.14 -19.28
N TYR A 231 -16.04 -0.09 -19.44
CA TYR A 231 -17.21 -0.14 -20.30
C TYR A 231 -16.79 -0.42 -21.75
N ARG A 232 -17.51 -1.33 -22.39
CA ARG A 232 -17.33 -1.69 -23.78
C ARG A 232 -18.44 -1.07 -24.62
N PRO A 233 -18.15 -0.06 -25.46
CA PRO A 233 -19.17 0.62 -26.25
C PRO A 233 -19.67 -0.20 -27.44
N ASP A 234 -18.91 -1.20 -27.87
CA ASP A 234 -19.21 -2.09 -28.98
C ASP A 234 -19.83 -3.42 -28.52
N TYR A 235 -20.68 -3.98 -29.34
CA TYR A 235 -21.25 -5.30 -29.14
C TYR A 235 -20.43 -6.36 -29.89
N ASP A 236 -20.21 -7.50 -29.27
CA ASP A 236 -19.56 -8.62 -29.92
C ASP A 236 -20.59 -9.47 -30.67
N ASP A 237 -20.55 -9.44 -32.00
CA ASP A 237 -21.48 -10.14 -32.87
C ASP A 237 -21.49 -11.67 -32.70
N HIS A 238 -20.51 -12.26 -32.01
CA HIS A 238 -20.52 -13.67 -31.62
C HIS A 238 -21.65 -13.99 -30.64
N TYR A 239 -22.10 -13.03 -29.82
CA TYR A 239 -23.25 -13.16 -28.94
C TYR A 239 -24.57 -13.05 -29.72
N SER A 240 -24.82 -14.03 -30.55
CA SER A 240 -25.94 -14.05 -31.51
C SER A 240 -27.04 -15.07 -31.19
N ILE A 241 -26.84 -15.90 -30.17
CA ILE A 241 -27.75 -16.97 -29.77
C ILE A 241 -28.61 -16.46 -28.62
N TYR A 242 -29.92 -16.61 -28.74
CA TYR A 242 -30.91 -16.43 -27.70
C TYR A 242 -31.41 -17.79 -27.24
N LEU A 243 -31.26 -18.11 -25.96
CA LEU A 243 -31.70 -19.37 -25.38
C LEU A 243 -32.58 -19.09 -24.17
N ARG A 244 -33.86 -19.51 -24.25
CA ARG A 244 -34.81 -19.41 -23.13
C ARG A 244 -35.73 -20.61 -23.14
N ASP A 245 -36.02 -21.19 -21.98
CA ASP A 245 -36.91 -22.33 -21.78
C ASP A 245 -36.61 -23.51 -22.73
N GLY A 246 -35.34 -23.80 -22.96
CA GLY A 246 -34.85 -24.85 -23.85
C GLY A 246 -34.99 -24.53 -25.35
N GLN A 247 -35.56 -23.38 -25.71
CA GLN A 247 -35.71 -22.95 -27.10
C GLN A 247 -34.55 -22.06 -27.54
N ARG A 248 -33.91 -22.45 -28.64
CA ARG A 248 -32.81 -21.68 -29.23
C ARG A 248 -33.35 -20.88 -30.44
N LYS A 249 -33.16 -19.55 -30.35
CA LYS A 249 -33.49 -18.59 -31.42
C LYS A 249 -32.28 -17.69 -31.68
N SER A 250 -32.33 -16.84 -32.71
CA SER A 250 -31.31 -15.81 -32.89
C SER A 250 -31.67 -14.52 -32.12
N VAL A 251 -30.68 -13.80 -31.65
CA VAL A 251 -30.85 -12.46 -31.06
C VAL A 251 -31.59 -11.53 -32.03
N ARG A 252 -31.29 -11.64 -33.34
CA ARG A 252 -31.97 -10.90 -34.41
C ARG A 252 -33.47 -11.15 -34.41
N GLU A 253 -33.87 -12.42 -34.36
CA GLU A 253 -35.29 -12.83 -34.41
C GLU A 253 -36.05 -12.28 -33.20
N MET A 254 -35.45 -12.42 -31.99
CA MET A 254 -36.08 -11.95 -30.77
C MET A 254 -36.16 -10.42 -30.69
N PHE A 255 -35.12 -9.73 -31.13
CA PHE A 255 -35.13 -8.28 -31.17
C PHE A 255 -36.18 -7.74 -32.16
N ARG A 256 -36.27 -8.30 -33.37
CA ARG A 256 -37.29 -7.88 -34.36
C ARG A 256 -38.71 -8.16 -33.91
N ALA A 257 -38.94 -9.20 -33.14
CA ALA A 257 -40.24 -9.48 -32.55
C ALA A 257 -40.63 -8.44 -31.49
N ALA A 258 -39.66 -7.97 -30.68
CA ALA A 258 -39.86 -6.97 -29.64
C ALA A 258 -39.94 -5.53 -30.19
N TYR A 259 -39.18 -5.24 -31.25
CA TYR A 259 -39.03 -3.89 -31.84
C TYR A 259 -39.17 -3.97 -33.38
N PRO A 260 -40.38 -4.22 -33.94
CA PRO A 260 -40.58 -4.42 -35.36
C PRO A 260 -40.22 -3.19 -36.22
N ASP A 261 -40.37 -1.99 -35.66
CA ASP A 261 -40.15 -0.73 -36.38
C ASP A 261 -38.66 -0.35 -36.47
N VAL A 262 -37.79 -1.02 -35.71
CA VAL A 262 -36.35 -0.75 -35.75
C VAL A 262 -35.70 -1.55 -36.87
N ARG A 263 -35.17 -0.84 -37.88
CA ARG A 263 -34.48 -1.52 -39.00
C ARG A 263 -33.26 -2.30 -38.52
N TRP A 264 -33.24 -3.61 -38.82
CA TRP A 264 -32.10 -4.46 -38.47
C TRP A 264 -30.83 -4.03 -39.22
N ARG A 265 -29.74 -3.95 -38.47
CA ARG A 265 -28.38 -3.76 -38.97
C ARG A 265 -27.46 -4.79 -38.27
N LYS A 266 -26.15 -4.71 -38.49
CA LYS A 266 -25.16 -5.43 -37.71
C LYS A 266 -25.34 -5.12 -36.21
N MET A 267 -25.23 -6.12 -35.33
CA MET A 267 -25.51 -5.91 -33.89
C MET A 267 -24.58 -4.90 -33.25
N THR A 268 -23.31 -4.87 -33.67
CA THR A 268 -22.35 -3.85 -33.26
C THR A 268 -22.87 -2.42 -33.56
N ASP A 269 -23.38 -2.20 -34.80
CA ASP A 269 -23.90 -0.88 -35.21
C ASP A 269 -25.18 -0.53 -34.46
N LEU A 270 -26.05 -1.51 -34.24
CA LEU A 270 -27.30 -1.35 -33.48
C LEU A 270 -26.98 -0.99 -32.01
N TYR A 271 -26.06 -1.68 -31.40
CA TYR A 271 -25.68 -1.39 -29.99
C TYR A 271 -25.16 0.03 -29.82
N TYR A 272 -24.37 0.51 -30.80
CA TYR A 272 -23.88 1.87 -30.80
C TYR A 272 -24.96 2.92 -31.05
N GLN A 273 -25.86 2.69 -31.99
CA GLN A 273 -26.81 3.70 -32.51
C GLN A 273 -28.22 3.61 -31.89
N SER A 274 -28.69 2.43 -31.47
CA SER A 274 -30.07 2.23 -31.01
C SER A 274 -30.18 2.07 -29.50
N PRO A 275 -30.84 3.00 -28.79
CA PRO A 275 -31.19 2.82 -27.38
C PRO A 275 -32.04 1.59 -27.13
N GLU A 276 -32.93 1.22 -28.09
CA GLU A 276 -33.82 0.09 -28.01
C GLU A 276 -33.03 -1.22 -27.99
N PHE A 277 -31.99 -1.35 -28.83
CA PHE A 277 -31.17 -2.55 -28.86
C PHE A 277 -30.31 -2.64 -27.56
N ARG A 278 -29.79 -1.54 -27.04
CA ARG A 278 -29.10 -1.55 -25.74
C ARG A 278 -30.02 -1.98 -24.60
N ARG A 279 -31.28 -1.51 -24.60
CA ARG A 279 -32.29 -1.92 -23.62
C ARG A 279 -32.62 -3.40 -23.76
N PHE A 280 -32.88 -3.86 -24.98
CA PHE A 280 -33.14 -5.28 -25.26
C PHE A 280 -32.00 -6.17 -24.74
N VAL A 281 -30.75 -5.82 -25.00
CA VAL A 281 -29.57 -6.56 -24.52
C VAL A 281 -29.54 -6.59 -23.01
N ALA A 282 -29.74 -5.45 -22.35
CA ALA A 282 -29.71 -5.35 -20.88
C ALA A 282 -30.83 -6.19 -20.22
N GLU A 283 -32.03 -6.18 -20.77
CA GLU A 283 -33.19 -6.93 -20.26
C GLU A 283 -33.08 -8.44 -20.52
N ASN A 284 -32.29 -8.84 -21.52
CA ASN A 284 -32.19 -10.24 -21.96
C ASN A 284 -30.77 -10.82 -21.77
N VAL A 285 -29.92 -10.18 -20.98
CA VAL A 285 -28.52 -10.59 -20.85
C VAL A 285 -28.31 -12.01 -20.34
N ASP A 286 -29.25 -12.54 -19.57
CA ASP A 286 -29.24 -13.90 -19.04
C ASP A 286 -29.55 -14.96 -20.11
N TYR A 287 -30.14 -14.56 -21.24
CA TYR A 287 -30.59 -15.43 -22.33
C TYR A 287 -29.74 -15.31 -23.58
N ILE A 288 -28.73 -14.44 -23.60
CA ILE A 288 -27.88 -14.21 -24.78
C ILE A 288 -26.54 -14.94 -24.59
N PHE A 289 -26.14 -15.68 -25.61
CA PHE A 289 -24.95 -16.52 -25.61
C PHE A 289 -24.13 -16.38 -26.90
N ALA A 290 -22.82 -16.60 -26.78
CA ALA A 290 -21.91 -16.87 -27.89
C ALA A 290 -21.57 -18.36 -27.96
N ASP A 291 -21.32 -18.85 -29.19
CA ASP A 291 -20.85 -20.20 -29.43
C ASP A 291 -19.31 -20.26 -29.46
N ASP A 292 -18.71 -21.14 -28.67
CA ASP A 292 -17.26 -21.31 -28.63
C ASP A 292 -16.83 -22.78 -28.63
N LYS A 293 -15.54 -22.99 -28.93
CA LYS A 293 -14.93 -24.32 -28.85
C LYS A 293 -14.79 -24.73 -27.40
N ILE A 294 -14.89 -26.04 -27.13
CA ILE A 294 -14.61 -26.60 -25.83
C ILE A 294 -13.70 -27.82 -25.98
N THR A 295 -12.81 -28.01 -25.01
CA THR A 295 -11.93 -29.18 -24.87
C THR A 295 -11.99 -29.69 -23.43
N GLY A 296 -11.61 -30.96 -23.21
CA GLY A 296 -11.57 -31.52 -21.85
C GLY A 296 -12.94 -31.98 -21.32
N PHE A 297 -13.91 -32.21 -22.20
CA PHE A 297 -15.25 -32.72 -21.87
C PHE A 297 -15.62 -33.99 -22.68
N ASP A 298 -14.61 -34.77 -23.02
CA ASP A 298 -14.78 -36.01 -23.82
C ASP A 298 -15.58 -37.10 -23.08
N ASP A 299 -15.75 -36.95 -21.78
CA ASP A 299 -16.59 -37.78 -20.91
C ASP A 299 -18.09 -37.48 -21.03
N ILE A 300 -18.47 -36.40 -21.73
CA ILE A 300 -19.86 -35.98 -21.89
C ILE A 300 -20.38 -36.41 -23.25
N THR A 301 -21.45 -37.17 -23.23
CA THR A 301 -22.20 -37.53 -24.44
C THR A 301 -23.53 -36.79 -24.49
N LEU A 302 -23.77 -36.06 -25.59
CA LEU A 302 -25.00 -35.31 -25.85
C LEU A 302 -25.51 -35.62 -27.23
N THR A 303 -26.83 -35.63 -27.39
CA THR A 303 -27.47 -35.71 -28.70
C THR A 303 -27.43 -34.35 -29.42
N LYS A 304 -27.62 -34.36 -30.74
CA LYS A 304 -27.59 -33.11 -31.52
C LYS A 304 -28.63 -32.11 -31.00
N GLY A 305 -28.18 -30.92 -30.65
CA GLY A 305 -29.02 -29.84 -30.14
C GLY A 305 -29.30 -29.90 -28.63
N GLU A 306 -28.97 -31.01 -27.96
CA GLU A 306 -29.08 -31.12 -26.50
C GLU A 306 -28.09 -30.13 -25.84
N ILE A 307 -28.58 -29.40 -24.83
CA ILE A 307 -27.81 -28.45 -24.02
C ILE A 307 -27.81 -28.97 -22.60
N ARG A 308 -26.63 -29.02 -21.97
CA ARG A 308 -26.47 -29.45 -20.59
C ARG A 308 -25.61 -28.43 -19.82
N GLU A 309 -26.09 -28.09 -18.64
CA GLU A 309 -25.33 -27.34 -17.66
C GLU A 309 -24.44 -28.31 -16.86
N VAL A 310 -23.14 -28.01 -16.78
CA VAL A 310 -22.13 -28.85 -16.14
C VAL A 310 -21.27 -27.99 -15.22
N GLU A 311 -21.17 -28.36 -13.95
CA GLU A 311 -20.24 -27.76 -13.03
C GLU A 311 -18.91 -28.54 -13.02
N ARG A 312 -17.78 -27.84 -13.26
CA ARG A 312 -16.42 -28.40 -13.19
C ARG A 312 -15.45 -27.35 -12.68
N ASP A 313 -14.61 -27.71 -11.72
CA ASP A 313 -13.63 -26.82 -11.09
C ASP A 313 -14.22 -25.49 -10.58
N GLY A 314 -15.43 -25.56 -9.99
CA GLY A 314 -16.16 -24.39 -9.47
C GLY A 314 -16.68 -23.42 -10.53
N LYS A 315 -16.75 -23.86 -11.79
CA LYS A 315 -17.29 -23.09 -12.92
C LYS A 315 -18.45 -23.82 -13.59
N THR A 316 -19.43 -23.06 -14.00
CA THR A 316 -20.60 -23.55 -14.75
C THR A 316 -20.32 -23.44 -16.24
N TYR A 317 -20.50 -24.54 -16.96
CA TYR A 317 -20.37 -24.64 -18.41
C TYR A 317 -21.72 -25.03 -19.03
N TYR A 318 -22.11 -24.32 -20.07
CA TYR A 318 -23.28 -24.68 -20.90
C TYR A 318 -22.80 -25.41 -22.14
N ILE A 319 -22.85 -26.73 -22.13
CA ILE A 319 -22.29 -27.58 -23.19
C ILE A 319 -23.45 -28.04 -24.11
N TYR A 320 -23.20 -28.04 -25.40
CA TYR A 320 -24.16 -28.57 -26.38
C TYR A 320 -23.45 -29.28 -27.53
N HIS A 321 -24.20 -30.16 -28.21
CA HIS A 321 -23.71 -30.86 -29.40
C HIS A 321 -24.24 -30.20 -30.66
N ASN A 322 -23.36 -29.65 -31.53
CA ASN A 322 -23.78 -28.97 -32.77
C ASN A 322 -24.06 -29.89 -33.95
N GLY A 323 -24.09 -31.21 -33.76
CA GLY A 323 -24.22 -32.24 -34.77
C GLY A 323 -22.89 -32.80 -35.29
N LYS A 324 -21.75 -32.15 -34.96
CA LYS A 324 -20.42 -32.62 -35.36
C LYS A 324 -19.51 -32.82 -34.12
N ARG A 325 -19.64 -31.98 -33.13
CA ARG A 325 -18.81 -32.00 -31.90
C ARG A 325 -19.47 -31.25 -30.76
N LEU A 326 -18.94 -31.45 -29.56
CA LEU A 326 -19.30 -30.63 -28.39
C LEU A 326 -18.79 -29.18 -28.56
N ARG A 327 -19.60 -28.26 -28.09
CA ARG A 327 -19.34 -26.82 -28.05
C ARG A 327 -19.82 -26.29 -26.72
N GLN A 328 -19.36 -25.09 -26.35
CA GLN A 328 -19.88 -24.37 -25.20
C GLN A 328 -20.64 -23.11 -25.62
N LEU A 329 -21.60 -22.75 -24.80
CA LEU A 329 -22.31 -21.49 -24.89
C LEU A 329 -21.75 -20.56 -23.80
N LEU A 330 -21.15 -19.45 -24.20
CA LEU A 330 -20.63 -18.42 -23.28
C LEU A 330 -21.76 -17.42 -23.01
N PRO A 331 -22.19 -17.25 -21.73
CA PRO A 331 -23.28 -16.32 -21.42
C PRO A 331 -22.77 -14.86 -21.50
N LEU A 332 -23.57 -13.99 -22.13
CA LEU A 332 -23.29 -12.55 -22.22
C LEU A 332 -23.26 -11.91 -20.83
N LYS A 333 -23.99 -12.45 -19.88
CA LYS A 333 -24.04 -12.02 -18.48
C LYS A 333 -22.65 -11.91 -17.83
N SER A 334 -21.71 -12.78 -18.18
CA SER A 334 -20.33 -12.72 -17.68
C SER A 334 -19.58 -11.45 -18.11
N SER A 335 -19.98 -10.90 -19.27
CA SER A 335 -19.41 -9.67 -19.86
C SER A 335 -20.33 -8.46 -19.70
N PHE A 336 -21.31 -8.51 -18.79
CA PHE A 336 -22.25 -7.43 -18.51
C PHE A 336 -22.32 -7.19 -17.00
N GLY A 337 -22.27 -5.93 -16.58
CA GLY A 337 -22.33 -5.59 -15.16
C GLY A 337 -21.70 -4.26 -14.83
N PRO A 338 -21.32 -4.06 -13.55
CA PRO A 338 -20.66 -2.83 -13.10
C PRO A 338 -19.34 -2.57 -13.84
N CYS A 339 -19.10 -1.31 -14.17
CA CYS A 339 -17.90 -0.80 -14.81
C CYS A 339 -17.23 0.25 -13.91
N ASP A 340 -15.92 0.38 -14.05
CA ASP A 340 -15.08 1.30 -13.29
C ASP A 340 -14.72 2.57 -14.09
N ASP A 341 -15.45 2.84 -15.17
CA ASP A 341 -15.29 4.05 -15.98
C ASP A 341 -15.88 5.30 -15.32
N PHE A 342 -15.42 6.47 -15.75
CA PHE A 342 -15.93 7.76 -15.28
C PHE A 342 -17.37 8.01 -15.73
N ASP A 343 -17.67 7.79 -17.03
CA ASP A 343 -18.94 8.17 -17.63
C ASP A 343 -20.03 7.10 -17.51
N ARG A 344 -19.63 5.83 -17.35
CA ARG A 344 -20.56 4.70 -17.36
C ARG A 344 -20.21 3.66 -16.31
N SER A 345 -21.11 3.50 -15.37
CA SER A 345 -20.95 2.59 -14.24
C SER A 345 -21.51 1.18 -14.46
N HIS A 346 -22.22 0.94 -15.58
CA HIS A 346 -22.88 -0.36 -15.85
C HIS A 346 -23.08 -0.60 -17.34
N GLY A 347 -22.91 -1.83 -17.81
CA GLY A 347 -23.16 -2.23 -19.18
C GLY A 347 -22.28 -3.39 -19.64
N LEU A 348 -22.11 -3.51 -20.96
CA LEU A 348 -21.10 -4.41 -21.53
C LEU A 348 -19.72 -3.96 -21.07
N ARG A 349 -18.90 -4.91 -20.66
CA ARG A 349 -17.62 -4.62 -20.01
C ARG A 349 -16.51 -5.55 -20.48
N LYS A 350 -15.28 -5.06 -20.39
CA LYS A 350 -14.05 -5.83 -20.57
C LYS A 350 -13.13 -5.64 -19.38
N ILE A 351 -12.30 -6.62 -19.09
CA ILE A 351 -11.30 -6.50 -18.03
C ILE A 351 -10.31 -5.39 -18.39
N ARG A 352 -10.04 -4.51 -17.41
CA ARG A 352 -9.06 -3.43 -17.55
C ARG A 352 -7.65 -4.00 -17.48
N GLY A 353 -6.80 -3.57 -18.41
CA GLY A 353 -5.36 -3.83 -18.42
C GLY A 353 -4.56 -2.72 -17.73
N ASP A 354 -3.35 -2.49 -18.23
CA ASP A 354 -2.40 -1.50 -17.71
C ASP A 354 -2.62 -0.07 -18.24
N TRP A 355 -3.54 0.10 -19.20
CA TRP A 355 -3.94 1.42 -19.70
C TRP A 355 -5.16 1.95 -18.96
N TRP A 356 -4.96 2.96 -18.10
CA TRP A 356 -5.96 3.56 -17.23
C TRP A 356 -6.38 4.93 -17.76
N LYS A 357 -7.48 4.97 -18.49
CA LYS A 357 -7.96 6.16 -19.21
C LYS A 357 -8.91 7.03 -18.40
N ASP A 358 -9.14 8.25 -18.89
CA ASP A 358 -10.18 9.19 -18.44
C ASP A 358 -9.99 9.76 -17.01
N PHE A 359 -8.81 9.65 -16.39
CA PHE A 359 -8.57 10.27 -15.08
C PHE A 359 -8.37 11.78 -15.17
N TYR A 360 -8.05 12.31 -16.35
CA TYR A 360 -8.03 13.75 -16.57
C TYR A 360 -9.39 14.41 -16.34
N LYS A 361 -10.50 13.68 -16.43
CA LYS A 361 -11.87 14.19 -16.16
C LYS A 361 -12.08 14.52 -14.69
N ASP A 362 -11.40 13.82 -13.79
CA ASP A 362 -11.42 14.10 -12.35
C ASP A 362 -10.66 15.38 -12.02
N MET A 363 -9.63 15.75 -12.81
CA MET A 363 -8.72 16.85 -12.50
C MET A 363 -9.42 18.21 -12.43
N GLY A 364 -10.53 18.39 -13.12
CA GLY A 364 -11.33 19.62 -13.04
C GLY A 364 -11.93 19.91 -11.66
N ASN A 365 -12.11 18.87 -10.83
CA ASN A 365 -12.70 18.96 -9.50
C ASN A 365 -11.73 18.55 -8.37
N VAL A 366 -10.54 18.08 -8.71
CA VAL A 366 -9.59 17.53 -7.74
C VAL A 366 -9.23 18.53 -6.63
N SER A 367 -9.12 19.82 -6.94
CA SER A 367 -8.81 20.88 -5.97
C SER A 367 -9.87 21.02 -4.88
N LYS A 368 -11.12 20.63 -5.15
CA LYS A 368 -12.26 20.71 -4.21
C LYS A 368 -12.49 19.40 -3.43
N GLU A 369 -11.85 18.32 -3.82
CA GLU A 369 -12.02 17.04 -3.14
C GLU A 369 -11.59 17.11 -1.67
N GLY A 370 -12.46 16.64 -0.76
CA GLY A 370 -12.21 16.63 0.69
C GLY A 370 -12.31 18.01 1.35
N ASP A 371 -12.82 19.03 0.65
CA ASP A 371 -13.02 20.40 1.16
C ASP A 371 -11.73 21.00 1.76
N VAL A 372 -10.60 20.77 1.08
CA VAL A 372 -9.30 21.36 1.40
C VAL A 372 -8.63 21.87 0.14
N VAL A 373 -7.98 23.02 0.24
CA VAL A 373 -7.23 23.62 -0.87
C VAL A 373 -5.82 23.03 -0.88
N PHE A 374 -5.45 22.41 -1.99
CA PHE A 374 -4.09 21.92 -2.24
C PHE A 374 -3.78 22.15 -3.72
N GLU A 375 -2.95 23.13 -3.99
CA GLU A 375 -2.84 23.73 -5.32
C GLU A 375 -2.21 22.80 -6.36
N ASN A 376 -1.20 22.00 -5.97
CA ASN A 376 -0.44 21.16 -6.90
C ASN A 376 -0.23 19.75 -6.34
N GLY A 377 -0.20 18.74 -7.22
CA GLY A 377 0.16 17.37 -6.86
C GLY A 377 -0.97 16.53 -6.24
N LYS A 378 -2.20 17.03 -6.17
CA LYS A 378 -3.33 16.26 -5.62
C LYS A 378 -3.80 15.20 -6.62
N LYS A 379 -3.78 13.93 -6.21
CA LYS A 379 -4.32 12.83 -7.02
C LYS A 379 -5.83 12.67 -6.83
N PRO A 380 -6.58 12.26 -7.87
CA PRO A 380 -8.02 12.02 -7.76
C PRO A 380 -8.32 10.85 -6.81
N VAL A 381 -9.34 11.01 -5.97
CA VAL A 381 -9.83 9.93 -5.09
C VAL A 381 -10.18 8.68 -5.89
N ARG A 382 -10.80 8.82 -7.07
CA ARG A 382 -11.18 7.68 -7.93
C ARG A 382 -9.99 6.82 -8.34
N LEU A 383 -8.83 7.42 -8.63
CA LEU A 383 -7.61 6.68 -8.99
C LEU A 383 -7.16 5.78 -7.83
N ILE A 384 -6.99 6.38 -6.65
CA ILE A 384 -6.53 5.64 -5.47
C ILE A 384 -7.57 4.60 -5.02
N TYR A 385 -8.86 4.96 -5.06
CA TYR A 385 -9.96 4.04 -4.78
C TYR A 385 -9.89 2.77 -5.66
N GLN A 386 -9.65 2.93 -6.96
CA GLN A 386 -9.58 1.80 -7.88
C GLN A 386 -8.31 0.95 -7.69
N LEU A 387 -7.17 1.56 -7.37
CA LEU A 387 -5.95 0.83 -6.98
C LEU A 387 -6.21 -0.03 -5.74
N LEU A 388 -6.79 0.57 -4.70
CA LEU A 388 -7.12 -0.14 -3.46
C LEU A 388 -8.19 -1.22 -3.68
N LYS A 389 -9.25 -0.93 -4.45
CA LYS A 389 -10.27 -1.91 -4.84
C LYS A 389 -9.65 -3.12 -5.53
N MET A 390 -8.73 -2.90 -6.46
CA MET A 390 -8.04 -3.96 -7.20
C MET A 390 -7.19 -4.85 -6.29
N ALA A 391 -6.39 -4.26 -5.39
CA ALA A 391 -5.30 -4.97 -4.73
C ALA A 391 -5.59 -5.38 -3.28
N SER A 392 -6.52 -4.71 -2.57
CA SER A 392 -6.70 -4.94 -1.13
C SER A 392 -7.65 -6.09 -0.80
N ARG A 393 -7.40 -6.73 0.35
CA ARG A 393 -8.40 -7.49 1.11
C ARG A 393 -9.26 -6.52 1.93
N ARG A 394 -10.35 -7.01 2.53
CA ARG A 394 -11.24 -6.21 3.36
C ARG A 394 -10.64 -5.76 4.70
N ASP A 395 -9.54 -6.37 5.11
CA ASP A 395 -8.82 -6.16 6.36
C ASP A 395 -7.39 -5.64 6.16
N SER A 396 -7.01 -5.27 4.94
CA SER A 396 -5.67 -4.83 4.59
C SER A 396 -5.23 -3.57 5.35
N THR A 397 -3.94 -3.52 5.69
CA THR A 397 -3.28 -2.31 6.18
C THR A 397 -2.57 -1.61 5.02
N VAL A 398 -2.91 -0.34 4.81
CA VAL A 398 -2.38 0.53 3.74
C VAL A 398 -1.50 1.61 4.34
N LEU A 399 -0.34 1.85 3.74
CA LEU A 399 0.60 2.91 4.13
C LEU A 399 0.80 3.88 2.95
N ASP A 400 0.77 5.18 3.26
CA ASP A 400 1.21 6.24 2.36
C ASP A 400 2.13 7.19 3.13
N PHE A 401 3.43 7.17 2.79
CA PHE A 401 4.44 8.01 3.46
C PHE A 401 4.85 9.25 2.65
N PHE A 402 4.07 9.56 1.63
CA PHE A 402 4.03 10.85 0.93
C PHE A 402 2.58 11.33 0.87
N ALA A 403 1.92 11.35 2.04
CA ALA A 403 0.47 11.49 2.13
C ALA A 403 -0.08 12.80 1.54
N GLY A 404 0.70 13.86 1.53
CA GLY A 404 0.33 15.15 0.94
C GLY A 404 -1.06 15.61 1.39
N SER A 405 -2.04 15.61 0.50
CA SER A 405 -3.40 16.01 0.84
C SER A 405 -4.26 14.93 1.52
N GLY A 406 -3.74 13.72 1.80
CA GLY A 406 -4.48 12.63 2.45
C GLY A 406 -5.51 11.91 1.55
N THR A 407 -5.31 11.93 0.24
CA THR A 407 -6.23 11.28 -0.72
C THR A 407 -6.38 9.79 -0.47
N THR A 408 -5.29 9.12 -0.09
CA THR A 408 -5.26 7.67 0.15
C THR A 408 -6.21 7.25 1.26
N LEU A 409 -6.21 7.96 2.38
CA LEU A 409 -7.15 7.69 3.49
C LEU A 409 -8.60 7.94 3.06
N HIS A 410 -8.88 9.05 2.37
CA HIS A 410 -10.23 9.35 1.89
C HIS A 410 -10.77 8.26 0.95
N ALA A 411 -9.95 7.82 -0.02
CA ALA A 411 -10.30 6.73 -0.94
C ALA A 411 -10.55 5.40 -0.20
N LEU A 412 -9.73 5.09 0.79
CA LEU A 412 -9.85 3.86 1.58
C LEU A 412 -11.13 3.85 2.43
N MET A 413 -11.46 4.97 3.08
CA MET A 413 -12.71 5.08 3.85
C MET A 413 -13.94 4.90 2.95
N GLN A 414 -13.93 5.46 1.73
CA GLN A 414 -15.00 5.25 0.75
C GLN A 414 -15.11 3.77 0.35
N LEU A 415 -13.98 3.10 0.11
CA LEU A 415 -13.98 1.68 -0.23
C LEU A 415 -14.51 0.81 0.91
N ASN A 416 -14.14 1.11 2.16
CA ASN A 416 -14.70 0.43 3.33
C ASN A 416 -16.21 0.60 3.43
N ALA A 417 -16.72 1.81 3.16
CA ALA A 417 -18.17 2.08 3.17
C ALA A 417 -18.92 1.32 2.06
N ASP A 418 -18.30 1.16 0.88
CA ASP A 418 -18.94 0.50 -0.27
C ASP A 418 -18.99 -1.01 -0.14
N ASP A 419 -17.95 -1.64 0.43
CA ASP A 419 -17.85 -3.11 0.47
C ASP A 419 -17.92 -3.72 1.88
N GLY A 420 -18.12 -2.90 2.92
CA GLY A 420 -18.13 -3.31 4.31
C GLY A 420 -16.76 -3.75 4.84
N GLY A 421 -15.68 -3.28 4.21
CA GLY A 421 -14.31 -3.58 4.63
C GLY A 421 -13.92 -2.85 5.93
N ARG A 422 -12.83 -3.35 6.55
CA ARG A 422 -12.24 -2.78 7.77
C ARG A 422 -10.76 -2.46 7.56
N ARG A 423 -10.41 -2.03 6.34
CA ARG A 423 -9.04 -1.64 6.01
C ARG A 423 -8.57 -0.51 6.89
N GLN A 424 -7.33 -0.54 7.28
CA GLN A 424 -6.67 0.51 8.03
C GLN A 424 -5.72 1.29 7.14
N CYS A 425 -5.58 2.59 7.38
CA CYS A 425 -4.65 3.46 6.65
C CYS A 425 -3.71 4.15 7.63
N ILE A 426 -2.44 4.18 7.27
CA ILE A 426 -1.39 4.93 7.95
C ILE A 426 -0.88 5.98 6.96
N LEU A 427 -0.95 7.25 7.33
CA LEU A 427 -0.42 8.37 6.56
C LEU A 427 0.78 8.97 7.28
N CYS A 428 1.87 9.23 6.55
CA CYS A 428 3.00 9.98 7.06
C CYS A 428 3.23 11.22 6.18
N THR A 429 3.36 12.38 6.80
CA THR A 429 3.74 13.63 6.16
C THR A 429 4.31 14.60 7.19
N ASN A 430 5.24 15.46 6.77
CA ASN A 430 5.69 16.56 7.62
C ASN A 430 4.62 17.67 7.67
N ASP A 431 4.81 18.64 8.55
CA ASP A 431 3.92 19.79 8.65
C ASP A 431 4.49 21.05 7.97
N GLU A 432 5.33 20.87 6.97
CA GLU A 432 5.85 21.99 6.18
C GLU A 432 4.69 22.74 5.51
N ASN A 433 4.62 24.04 5.73
CA ASN A 433 3.51 24.91 5.28
C ASN A 433 2.12 24.43 5.76
N GLY A 434 2.01 23.77 6.91
CA GLY A 434 0.75 23.30 7.46
C GLY A 434 0.16 22.06 6.73
N ILE A 435 0.94 21.34 5.92
CA ILE A 435 0.42 20.23 5.10
C ILE A 435 -0.22 19.15 5.97
N CYS A 436 0.39 18.78 7.09
CA CYS A 436 -0.16 17.73 7.94
C CYS A 436 -1.44 18.17 8.65
N ARG A 437 -1.38 19.29 9.36
CA ARG A 437 -2.48 19.74 10.25
C ARG A 437 -3.61 20.41 9.49
N ASP A 438 -3.29 21.36 8.61
CA ASP A 438 -4.30 22.17 7.94
C ASP A 438 -4.92 21.47 6.73
N ILE A 439 -4.20 20.52 6.11
CA ILE A 439 -4.67 19.87 4.88
C ILE A 439 -4.97 18.40 5.14
N THR A 440 -3.98 17.55 5.46
CA THR A 440 -4.17 16.09 5.60
C THR A 440 -5.17 15.73 6.69
N TYR A 441 -4.95 16.24 7.91
CA TYR A 441 -5.85 16.02 9.04
C TYR A 441 -7.22 16.64 8.79
N THR A 442 -7.27 17.89 8.29
CA THR A 442 -8.54 18.57 8.01
C THR A 442 -9.36 17.82 6.97
N ARG A 443 -8.74 17.28 5.90
CA ARG A 443 -9.43 16.44 4.92
C ARG A 443 -9.99 15.16 5.55
N ALA A 444 -9.19 14.45 6.35
CA ALA A 444 -9.63 13.25 7.05
C ALA A 444 -10.83 13.54 7.96
N ARG A 445 -10.74 14.61 8.77
CA ARG A 445 -11.82 15.09 9.63
C ARG A 445 -13.08 15.46 8.84
N ASN A 446 -12.94 16.17 7.71
CA ASN A 446 -14.06 16.56 6.87
C ASN A 446 -14.75 15.34 6.25
N ALA A 447 -13.99 14.36 5.78
CA ALA A 447 -14.52 13.10 5.24
C ALA A 447 -15.33 12.33 6.31
N ILE A 448 -14.77 12.16 7.52
CA ILE A 448 -15.45 11.51 8.64
C ILE A 448 -16.74 12.25 9.01
N LYS A 449 -16.72 13.60 9.01
CA LYS A 449 -17.89 14.43 9.34
C LYS A 449 -18.88 14.65 8.18
N GLY A 450 -18.64 14.03 7.01
CA GLY A 450 -19.52 14.12 5.84
C GLY A 450 -19.42 15.41 5.06
N LYS A 451 -18.30 16.12 5.17
CA LYS A 451 -18.00 17.32 4.37
C LYS A 451 -17.12 16.97 3.18
N GLY A 452 -17.26 17.69 2.09
CA GLY A 452 -16.34 17.65 0.95
C GLY A 452 -16.39 16.39 0.07
N GLY A 453 -17.49 15.65 0.05
CA GLY A 453 -17.66 14.50 -0.84
C GLY A 453 -19.11 14.14 -1.16
N PRO A 454 -19.36 13.52 -2.32
CA PRO A 454 -20.71 13.16 -2.78
C PRO A 454 -21.32 11.99 -1.99
N ARG A 455 -20.55 11.25 -1.19
CA ARG A 455 -20.98 10.03 -0.48
C ARG A 455 -21.43 10.25 0.97
N GLY A 456 -21.47 11.52 1.43
CA GLY A 456 -21.88 11.83 2.79
C GLY A 456 -20.83 11.49 3.84
N SER A 457 -21.29 11.32 5.10
CA SER A 457 -20.39 11.07 6.24
C SER A 457 -19.82 9.66 6.24
N LEU A 458 -18.51 9.56 6.48
CA LEU A 458 -17.78 8.30 6.72
C LEU A 458 -17.56 8.09 8.22
N ALA A 459 -18.56 8.38 9.06
CA ALA A 459 -18.48 8.40 10.53
C ALA A 459 -18.09 7.05 11.17
N ALA A 460 -18.25 5.93 10.46
CA ALA A 460 -17.80 4.61 10.93
C ALA A 460 -16.28 4.41 10.80
N ASN A 461 -15.50 5.48 10.99
CA ASN A 461 -14.02 5.44 10.97
C ASN A 461 -13.49 6.24 12.16
N SER A 462 -12.46 5.71 12.82
CA SER A 462 -11.71 6.41 13.88
C SER A 462 -10.37 6.87 13.35
N LEU A 463 -9.86 7.98 13.89
CA LEU A 463 -8.57 8.54 13.52
C LEU A 463 -7.72 8.78 14.76
N LEU A 464 -6.48 8.35 14.72
CA LEU A 464 -5.46 8.63 15.73
C LEU A 464 -4.41 9.53 15.08
N PHE A 465 -3.89 10.46 15.85
CA PHE A 465 -2.86 11.38 15.39
C PHE A 465 -1.61 11.25 16.26
N PHE A 466 -0.48 11.06 15.61
CA PHE A 466 0.83 10.97 16.25
C PHE A 466 1.78 11.98 15.62
N ARG A 467 2.78 12.40 16.41
CA ARG A 467 3.96 13.09 15.89
C ARG A 467 5.22 12.26 16.16
N THR A 468 6.20 12.40 15.30
CA THR A 468 7.53 11.85 15.56
C THR A 468 8.29 12.76 16.53
N GLU A 469 9.00 12.15 17.47
CA GLU A 469 9.93 12.83 18.35
C GLU A 469 11.25 12.06 18.39
N LEU A 470 12.37 12.76 18.37
CA LEU A 470 13.70 12.16 18.39
C LEU A 470 14.21 12.04 19.82
N THR A 471 14.60 10.84 20.22
CA THR A 471 15.21 10.57 21.53
C THR A 471 16.66 10.17 21.35
N ASP A 472 17.51 10.50 22.34
CA ASP A 472 18.93 10.18 22.33
C ASP A 472 19.15 8.65 22.35
N ARG A 473 20.05 8.15 21.53
CA ARG A 473 20.45 6.72 21.47
C ARG A 473 21.46 6.32 22.56
N ARG A 474 21.90 7.25 23.42
CA ARG A 474 22.85 6.95 24.51
C ARG A 474 22.24 6.02 25.54
N HIS A 475 23.02 5.03 25.98
CA HIS A 475 22.61 4.01 26.95
C HIS A 475 22.80 4.45 28.38
N SER A 476 22.30 5.64 28.77
CA SER A 476 22.27 6.02 30.18
C SER A 476 20.98 5.51 30.86
N PRO A 477 20.97 5.17 32.16
CA PRO A 477 19.76 4.72 32.86
C PRO A 477 18.61 5.73 32.77
N ALA A 478 18.92 7.01 32.76
CA ALA A 478 17.91 8.08 32.61
C ALA A 478 17.31 8.09 31.20
N ALA A 479 18.14 8.01 30.15
CA ALA A 479 17.68 7.94 28.76
C ALA A 479 16.85 6.69 28.51
N MET A 480 17.23 5.53 29.04
CA MET A 480 16.48 4.28 28.93
C MET A 480 15.09 4.36 29.58
N ARG A 481 14.97 4.99 30.75
CA ARG A 481 13.66 5.22 31.40
C ARG A 481 12.79 6.18 30.60
N SER A 482 13.39 7.27 30.12
CA SER A 482 12.69 8.24 29.25
C SER A 482 12.16 7.57 28.00
N LEU A 483 13.00 6.77 27.32
CA LEU A 483 12.60 6.02 26.11
C LEU A 483 11.47 5.05 26.40
N ALA A 484 11.52 4.29 27.50
CA ALA A 484 10.45 3.34 27.86
C ALA A 484 9.11 4.05 28.09
N ALA A 485 9.14 5.25 28.67
CA ALA A 485 7.94 6.05 28.89
C ALA A 485 7.41 6.65 27.58
N LEU A 486 8.25 7.31 26.80
CA LEU A 486 7.89 7.95 25.53
C LEU A 486 7.43 6.94 24.46
N ALA A 487 8.04 5.76 24.42
CA ALA A 487 7.68 4.73 23.47
C ALA A 487 6.36 4.00 23.79
N THR A 488 5.68 4.30 24.90
CA THR A 488 4.44 3.63 25.29
C THR A 488 3.39 3.67 24.17
N ASP A 489 3.26 4.81 23.49
CA ASP A 489 2.30 4.96 22.40
C ASP A 489 2.68 4.08 21.19
N MET A 490 3.98 3.92 20.90
CA MET A 490 4.44 2.96 19.88
C MET A 490 4.12 1.51 20.26
N LEU A 491 4.21 1.14 21.55
CA LEU A 491 3.86 -0.19 22.02
C LEU A 491 2.36 -0.47 21.82
N ARG A 492 1.51 0.53 22.09
CA ARG A 492 0.06 0.46 21.81
C ARG A 492 -0.23 0.25 20.33
N VAL A 493 0.46 1.01 19.46
CA VAL A 493 0.36 0.89 18.01
C VAL A 493 0.80 -0.49 17.54
N ARG A 494 1.93 -0.99 18.07
CA ARG A 494 2.48 -2.31 17.71
C ARG A 494 1.53 -3.46 18.01
N GLU A 495 0.88 -3.41 19.18
CA GLU A 495 -0.05 -4.44 19.66
C GLU A 495 -1.50 -4.18 19.20
N ASN A 496 -1.76 -3.04 18.56
CA ASN A 496 -3.11 -2.59 18.16
C ASN A 496 -4.08 -2.53 19.36
N THR A 497 -3.62 -1.99 20.51
CA THR A 497 -4.37 -1.83 21.75
C THR A 497 -4.37 -0.37 22.17
N PHE A 498 -5.50 0.34 22.02
CA PHE A 498 -5.54 1.80 22.16
C PHE A 498 -6.33 2.29 23.37
N ASP A 499 -7.32 1.53 23.83
CA ASP A 499 -8.20 1.96 24.92
C ASP A 499 -7.55 1.71 26.28
N GLU A 500 -7.17 2.79 26.99
CA GLU A 500 -6.50 2.71 28.28
C GLU A 500 -7.45 2.19 29.37
N GLN A 501 -6.98 1.19 30.08
CA GLN A 501 -7.71 0.53 31.15
C GLN A 501 -7.25 1.08 32.50
N ARG A 502 -8.21 1.45 33.36
CA ARG A 502 -7.92 1.93 34.73
C ARG A 502 -7.63 0.81 35.70
N GLU A 503 -7.79 -0.43 35.26
CA GLU A 503 -7.64 -1.63 36.06
C GLU A 503 -6.92 -2.70 35.23
N PHE A 504 -6.03 -3.48 35.86
CA PHE A 504 -5.31 -4.60 35.28
C PHE A 504 -5.36 -5.80 36.23
N CYS A 505 -6.04 -6.88 35.84
CA CYS A 505 -6.20 -8.09 36.66
C CYS A 505 -6.63 -7.78 38.09
N GLY A 506 -7.69 -6.95 38.29
CA GLY A 506 -8.19 -6.57 39.60
C GLY A 506 -7.36 -5.53 40.34
N LEU A 507 -6.26 -5.03 39.76
CA LEU A 507 -5.44 -3.98 40.35
C LEU A 507 -5.71 -2.65 39.64
N ARG A 508 -6.00 -1.61 40.45
CA ARG A 508 -6.08 -0.25 39.92
C ARG A 508 -4.70 0.18 39.35
N THR A 509 -4.66 0.63 38.11
CA THR A 509 -3.43 1.09 37.46
C THR A 509 -2.98 2.44 38.03
N ASN A 510 -1.67 2.62 38.13
CA ASN A 510 -1.03 3.91 38.42
C ASN A 510 -0.12 4.25 37.22
N PRO A 511 -0.39 5.31 36.46
CA PRO A 511 0.38 5.66 35.25
C PRO A 511 1.89 5.86 35.46
N LEU A 512 2.32 6.11 36.68
CA LEU A 512 3.75 6.21 37.02
C LEU A 512 4.43 4.84 37.20
N LEU A 513 3.64 3.79 37.42
CA LEU A 513 4.13 2.44 37.68
C LEU A 513 3.79 1.46 36.54
N ILE A 514 2.56 1.51 36.07
CA ILE A 514 2.01 0.64 35.02
C ILE A 514 0.90 1.35 34.27
N ARG A 515 0.90 1.24 32.95
CA ARG A 515 -0.23 1.56 32.09
C ARG A 515 -0.71 0.29 31.40
N CYS A 516 -2.03 0.15 31.23
CA CYS A 516 -2.65 -1.00 30.57
C CYS A 516 -3.59 -0.54 29.48
N PHE A 517 -3.59 -1.25 28.37
CA PHE A 517 -4.41 -0.97 27.19
C PHE A 517 -5.04 -2.26 26.67
N GLY A 518 -6.28 -2.17 26.19
CA GLY A 518 -6.95 -3.35 25.66
C GLY A 518 -8.32 -3.04 25.08
N ASP A 519 -8.86 -4.00 24.33
CA ASP A 519 -10.16 -3.92 23.66
C ASP A 519 -11.11 -5.06 24.07
N GLY A 520 -10.75 -5.79 25.15
CA GLY A 520 -11.47 -6.97 25.60
C GLY A 520 -11.02 -8.27 24.94
N THR A 521 -10.33 -8.21 23.80
CA THR A 521 -9.80 -9.40 23.08
C THR A 521 -8.33 -9.66 23.38
N ARG A 522 -7.60 -8.64 23.79
CA ARG A 522 -6.18 -8.67 24.17
C ARG A 522 -5.85 -7.55 25.16
N LEU A 523 -4.81 -7.76 25.95
CA LEU A 523 -4.30 -6.78 26.88
C LEU A 523 -2.81 -6.51 26.62
N THR A 524 -2.41 -5.25 26.66
CA THR A 524 -1.02 -4.81 26.64
C THR A 524 -0.76 -3.98 27.88
N ALA A 525 0.23 -4.35 28.70
CA ALA A 525 0.62 -3.55 29.84
C ALA A 525 2.10 -3.17 29.74
N VAL A 526 2.42 -1.92 30.13
CA VAL A 526 3.77 -1.38 30.19
C VAL A 526 4.12 -1.10 31.64
N ILE A 527 5.08 -1.82 32.17
CA ILE A 527 5.55 -1.72 33.56
C ILE A 527 6.82 -0.86 33.57
N TYR A 528 6.78 0.29 34.22
CA TYR A 528 7.89 1.25 34.28
C TYR A 528 8.81 1.07 35.49
N ARG A 529 8.34 0.35 36.52
CA ARG A 529 9.04 0.16 37.78
C ARG A 529 9.06 -1.30 38.19
N GLU A 530 10.25 -1.81 38.43
CA GLU A 530 10.48 -3.20 38.83
C GLU A 530 9.85 -3.58 40.17
N GLU A 531 9.67 -2.62 41.08
CA GLU A 531 9.12 -2.88 42.43
C GLU A 531 7.71 -3.47 42.43
N ILE A 532 6.94 -3.24 41.36
CA ILE A 532 5.55 -3.75 41.26
C ILE A 532 5.46 -5.13 40.61
N ILE A 533 6.53 -5.68 40.04
CA ILE A 533 6.54 -6.93 39.30
C ILE A 533 5.94 -8.10 40.10
N PRO A 534 6.33 -8.34 41.39
CA PRO A 534 5.74 -9.44 42.15
C PRO A 534 4.24 -9.30 42.33
N LYS A 535 3.74 -8.08 42.53
CA LYS A 535 2.31 -7.78 42.67
C LYS A 535 1.56 -8.02 41.37
N ILE A 536 2.13 -7.67 40.23
CA ILE A 536 1.53 -7.90 38.91
C ILE A 536 1.49 -9.40 38.59
N ALA A 537 2.57 -10.13 38.84
CA ALA A 537 2.61 -11.60 38.63
C ALA A 537 1.55 -12.31 39.48
N ALA A 538 1.40 -11.93 40.75
CA ALA A 538 0.35 -12.45 41.67
C ALA A 538 -1.08 -12.14 41.15
N ALA A 539 -1.31 -10.93 40.67
CA ALA A 539 -2.60 -10.52 40.13
C ALA A 539 -2.98 -11.31 38.85
N ILE A 540 -2.05 -11.54 37.93
CA ILE A 540 -2.29 -12.37 36.74
C ILE A 540 -2.61 -13.81 37.17
N ALA A 541 -1.85 -14.38 38.14
CA ALA A 541 -2.07 -15.73 38.62
C ALA A 541 -3.47 -15.91 39.27
N ALA A 542 -3.96 -14.87 39.99
CA ALA A 542 -5.24 -14.87 40.64
C ALA A 542 -6.42 -14.71 39.68
N HIS A 543 -6.30 -13.80 38.70
CA HIS A 543 -7.42 -13.45 37.79
C HIS A 543 -7.48 -14.29 36.53
N ARG A 544 -6.30 -14.76 36.01
CA ARG A 544 -6.15 -15.55 34.78
C ARG A 544 -7.10 -15.08 33.66
N PRO A 545 -6.92 -13.88 33.12
CA PRO A 545 -7.76 -13.40 32.01
C PRO A 545 -7.77 -14.39 30.85
N ASP A 546 -8.91 -14.59 30.21
CA ASP A 546 -9.05 -15.49 29.05
C ASP A 546 -8.41 -14.93 27.76
N CYS A 547 -8.03 -13.66 27.75
CA CYS A 547 -7.40 -13.01 26.61
C CYS A 547 -5.86 -13.02 26.68
N PRO A 548 -5.16 -13.02 25.53
CA PRO A 548 -3.69 -12.90 25.49
C PRO A 548 -3.19 -11.61 26.14
N ILE A 549 -2.15 -11.72 26.96
CA ILE A 549 -1.51 -10.60 27.62
C ILE A 549 -0.08 -10.40 27.08
N THR A 550 0.25 -9.20 26.65
CA THR A 550 1.62 -8.78 26.37
C THR A 550 2.10 -7.82 27.46
N LEU A 551 3.17 -8.17 28.14
CA LEU A 551 3.81 -7.34 29.17
C LEU A 551 5.13 -6.78 28.63
N TYR A 552 5.19 -5.47 28.52
CA TYR A 552 6.42 -4.73 28.31
C TYR A 552 6.97 -4.31 29.66
N VAL A 553 8.12 -4.83 30.02
CA VAL A 553 8.69 -4.61 31.35
C VAL A 553 9.97 -3.81 31.23
N PHE A 554 10.05 -2.70 31.96
CA PHE A 554 11.29 -1.94 32.03
C PHE A 554 12.39 -2.83 32.61
N SER A 555 13.49 -2.89 31.87
CA SER A 555 14.71 -3.59 32.28
C SER A 555 15.93 -2.87 31.70
N PRO A 556 16.95 -2.62 32.49
CA PRO A 556 18.23 -2.10 31.98
C PRO A 556 19.00 -3.14 31.15
N SER A 557 18.51 -4.38 31.08
CA SER A 557 19.07 -5.50 30.31
C SER A 557 18.01 -6.06 29.33
N GLU A 558 18.37 -7.08 28.56
CA GLU A 558 17.42 -7.79 27.68
C GLU A 558 16.51 -8.77 28.42
N ASN A 559 16.73 -9.01 29.72
CA ASN A 559 15.91 -9.91 30.51
C ASN A 559 14.64 -9.20 31.02
N PRO A 560 13.43 -9.60 30.60
CA PRO A 560 12.16 -9.02 31.06
C PRO A 560 11.70 -9.60 32.42
N TRP A 561 12.61 -9.86 33.36
CA TRP A 561 12.34 -10.40 34.68
C TRP A 561 11.60 -11.76 34.66
N ARG A 562 12.01 -12.68 33.78
CA ARG A 562 11.31 -13.95 33.52
C ARG A 562 11.11 -14.82 34.75
N GLU A 563 12.06 -14.81 35.69
CA GLU A 563 11.99 -15.61 36.93
C GLU A 563 10.83 -15.19 37.81
N GLN A 564 10.57 -13.89 37.90
CA GLN A 564 9.49 -13.33 38.72
C GLN A 564 8.09 -13.65 38.15
N PHE A 565 8.01 -13.88 36.83
CA PHE A 565 6.78 -14.27 36.13
C PHE A 565 6.65 -15.77 35.91
N GLY A 566 7.52 -16.61 36.51
CA GLY A 566 7.55 -18.06 36.26
C GLY A 566 6.23 -18.78 36.44
N SER A 567 5.43 -18.37 37.47
CA SER A 567 4.09 -18.95 37.73
C SER A 567 3.04 -18.66 36.67
N VAL A 568 3.26 -17.65 35.82
CA VAL A 568 2.31 -17.20 34.79
C VAL A 568 2.92 -17.18 33.38
N ALA A 569 4.12 -17.75 33.22
CA ALA A 569 4.88 -17.69 31.96
C ALA A 569 4.13 -18.26 30.74
N GLY A 570 3.21 -19.19 30.93
CA GLY A 570 2.36 -19.75 29.85
C GLY A 570 1.19 -18.87 29.42
N HIS A 571 0.89 -17.79 30.17
CA HIS A 571 -0.25 -16.91 29.92
C HIS A 571 0.15 -15.51 29.44
N VAL A 572 1.44 -15.19 29.49
CA VAL A 572 1.94 -13.85 29.18
C VAL A 572 3.10 -13.88 28.20
N ARG A 573 3.15 -12.94 27.28
CA ARG A 573 4.30 -12.64 26.45
C ARG A 573 5.12 -11.53 27.10
N LEU A 574 6.30 -11.85 27.60
CA LEU A 574 7.20 -10.90 28.27
C LEU A 574 8.21 -10.31 27.30
N ILE A 575 8.36 -8.99 27.34
CA ILE A 575 9.27 -8.24 26.45
C ILE A 575 9.99 -7.16 27.28
N ALA A 576 11.32 -7.12 27.22
CA ALA A 576 12.12 -6.09 27.86
C ALA A 576 12.08 -4.77 27.08
N VAL A 577 11.81 -3.67 27.75
CA VAL A 577 11.95 -2.32 27.21
C VAL A 577 13.00 -1.55 28.01
N PRO A 578 13.84 -0.73 27.36
CA PRO A 578 13.82 -0.32 25.96
C PRO A 578 14.57 -1.25 25.00
N ALA A 579 15.16 -2.34 25.45
CA ALA A 579 16.02 -3.22 24.65
C ALA A 579 15.39 -3.62 23.29
N VAL A 580 14.11 -4.00 23.27
CA VAL A 580 13.43 -4.39 22.03
C VAL A 580 13.35 -3.26 21.00
N ILE A 581 13.31 -2.02 21.46
CA ILE A 581 13.25 -0.81 20.61
C ILE A 581 14.65 -0.52 20.07
N CYS A 582 15.65 -0.45 20.96
CA CYS A 582 17.04 -0.21 20.58
C CYS A 582 17.55 -1.25 19.57
N ASN A 583 17.32 -2.54 19.83
CA ASN A 583 17.71 -3.63 18.92
C ASN A 583 17.03 -3.54 17.55
N CYS A 584 15.81 -3.00 17.47
CA CYS A 584 15.16 -2.76 16.19
C CYS A 584 15.88 -1.67 15.40
N TYR A 585 16.19 -0.54 16.01
CA TYR A 585 16.87 0.56 15.34
C TYR A 585 18.31 0.25 14.96
N GLU A 586 19.05 -0.52 15.77
CA GLU A 586 20.40 -1.00 15.41
C GLU A 586 20.41 -1.79 14.09
N ARG A 587 19.36 -2.55 13.83
CA ARG A 587 19.21 -3.32 12.58
C ARG A 587 18.78 -2.46 11.38
N VAL A 588 18.17 -1.32 11.62
CA VAL A 588 17.67 -0.41 10.58
C VAL A 588 18.75 0.58 10.16
N LEU A 589 19.34 1.26 11.13
CA LEU A 589 20.40 2.24 10.98
C LEU A 589 21.39 2.06 12.16
N PRO A 590 22.48 1.31 11.98
CA PRO A 590 23.49 1.12 13.01
C PRO A 590 24.04 2.47 13.48
N ALA A 591 24.26 2.61 14.79
CA ALA A 591 24.90 3.79 15.34
C ALA A 591 26.34 3.92 14.78
N ARG A 592 26.80 5.15 14.54
CA ARG A 592 28.20 5.39 14.19
C ARG A 592 29.07 5.05 15.41
N ASN A 593 30.06 4.18 15.24
CA ASN A 593 31.08 3.99 16.26
C ASN A 593 31.97 5.23 16.27
N GLU A 594 31.95 6.01 17.36
CA GLU A 594 32.78 7.23 17.55
C GLU A 594 34.29 6.98 17.47
N THR A 595 34.73 5.71 17.39
CA THR A 595 36.14 5.32 17.32
C THR A 595 36.78 5.46 15.94
N ASN A 596 36.00 5.72 14.86
CA ASN A 596 36.54 5.82 13.50
C ASN A 596 36.68 7.26 12.96
N ASP A 597 36.21 8.28 13.67
CA ASP A 597 36.28 9.68 13.20
C ASP A 597 37.58 10.43 13.57
N ASN A 598 38.54 9.77 14.23
CA ASN A 598 39.86 10.38 14.56
C ASN A 598 40.97 10.01 13.55
N GLN A 599 40.61 9.39 12.40
CA GLN A 599 41.54 9.07 11.32
C GLN A 599 40.91 9.43 9.95
N ALA A 600 40.65 10.70 9.75
CA ALA A 600 40.42 11.28 8.44
C ALA A 600 41.17 12.59 8.29
#